data_7b46f44163e3fc50ff0ead6d51cd317a
#
_entry.id   7b46f44163e3fc50ff0ead6d51cd317a
#
_cell.length_a   1.000
_cell.length_b   1.000
_cell.length_c   1.000
_cell.angle_alpha   90.00
_cell.angle_beta   90.00
_cell.angle_gamma   90.00
#
_symmetry.space_group_name_H-M   'P 1'
#
loop_
_entity.id
_entity.type
_entity.pdbx_description
1 polymer ?
#
loop_
_entity_poly.entity_id
_entity_poly.type
_entity_poly.pdbx_seq_one_letter_code
_entity_poly.pdbx_strand_id
1 'polypeptide(L)'
;MKISDIEIRLCKHQEEVMSANELRDSHKSDLHFLMITMKTDAGVAGVSMGFAGMGAEMAGSIAATSLKPFFLGKDPFAREQHWHEFRRYERHWHHTPIYSYGPFDIALWDIAGQVAQLPLYQLLGSYREKVPTYVSSMYLDTPQDYADQALEFKRQGFHGYKLHPPGDFHEALEAYRLCRAAVGDDPGFKLMADPVTAHTYYDEALRMGRELEKLDYYWFEEPLYDVDFNGLRKLTRDLDIPICGVEVLAGSHYSAAERIAGGVVDIVRSDVSWKGGVTALMKTAHLAEAFGMRCEVHTTIYPALEIVNLHCCCAIANCEFFEALIPSSLLTLGIKNPVHIDAEGYAHPPQGAGLGIEWDWDFIENATVAVL
;
A
#
# COMPACT_ATOMS: atom_id res chain seq x y z
N MET A 1 -16.26 -4.76 26.38
CA MET A 1 -15.62 -5.77 25.51
C MET A 1 -14.12 -5.71 25.76
N LYS A 2 -13.47 -6.87 25.87
CA LYS A 2 -12.03 -6.97 26.09
C LYS A 2 -11.42 -7.98 25.13
N ILE A 3 -10.21 -7.75 24.66
CA ILE A 3 -9.43 -8.72 23.88
C ILE A 3 -9.04 -9.85 24.83
N SER A 4 -9.59 -11.04 24.60
CA SER A 4 -9.41 -12.22 25.48
C SER A 4 -8.28 -13.13 25.03
N ASP A 5 -8.00 -13.18 23.72
CA ASP A 5 -6.97 -14.01 23.12
C ASP A 5 -6.47 -13.43 21.80
N ILE A 6 -5.24 -13.71 21.44
CA ILE A 6 -4.65 -13.33 20.14
C ILE A 6 -3.88 -14.54 19.62
N GLU A 7 -4.29 -15.02 18.47
CA GLU A 7 -3.55 -16.05 17.72
C GLU A 7 -2.75 -15.39 16.61
N ILE A 8 -1.50 -15.80 16.45
CA ILE A 8 -0.58 -15.31 15.44
C ILE A 8 -0.10 -16.51 14.63
N ARG A 9 -0.40 -16.55 13.34
CA ARG A 9 0.12 -17.55 12.42
C ARG A 9 1.23 -16.95 11.57
N LEU A 10 2.37 -17.63 11.52
CA LEU A 10 3.44 -17.36 10.57
C LEU A 10 3.17 -18.17 9.33
N CYS A 11 3.04 -17.49 8.21
CA CYS A 11 2.73 -18.13 6.93
C CYS A 11 3.84 -17.87 5.91
N LYS A 12 4.12 -18.89 5.09
CA LYS A 12 5.03 -18.84 3.95
C LYS A 12 4.37 -19.49 2.76
N HIS A 13 4.47 -18.83 1.62
CA HIS A 13 3.98 -19.35 0.36
C HIS A 13 5.04 -19.13 -0.71
N GLN A 14 5.36 -20.19 -1.48
CA GLN A 14 6.30 -20.07 -2.59
C GLN A 14 5.61 -19.46 -3.79
N GLU A 15 6.15 -18.36 -4.26
CA GLU A 15 5.68 -17.69 -5.46
C GLU A 15 6.87 -17.15 -6.25
N GLU A 16 6.69 -16.98 -7.55
CA GLU A 16 7.65 -16.30 -8.39
C GLU A 16 7.45 -14.79 -8.23
N VAL A 17 8.36 -14.13 -7.53
CA VAL A 17 8.30 -12.70 -7.24
C VAL A 17 9.50 -12.03 -7.87
N MET A 18 9.28 -10.95 -8.59
CA MET A 18 10.36 -10.08 -9.06
C MET A 18 10.77 -9.14 -7.93
N SER A 19 12.03 -9.20 -7.52
CA SER A 19 12.60 -8.30 -6.54
C SER A 19 12.93 -6.95 -7.17
N ALA A 20 12.62 -5.87 -6.49
CA ALA A 20 13.02 -4.51 -6.89
C ALA A 20 14.53 -4.32 -7.00
N ASN A 21 15.32 -5.12 -6.29
CA ASN A 21 16.79 -5.07 -6.30
C ASN A 21 17.41 -5.97 -7.37
N GLU A 22 16.62 -6.82 -8.01
CA GLU A 22 17.07 -7.79 -9.01
C GLU A 22 16.21 -7.62 -10.27
N LEU A 23 16.31 -6.45 -10.85
CA LEU A 23 15.43 -5.87 -11.86
C LEU A 23 15.18 -6.71 -13.13
N ARG A 24 15.84 -7.85 -13.31
CA ARG A 24 15.72 -8.67 -14.52
C ARG A 24 15.61 -10.17 -14.29
N ASP A 25 15.83 -10.64 -13.08
CA ASP A 25 15.77 -12.07 -12.78
C ASP A 25 14.56 -12.38 -11.89
N SER A 26 13.54 -13.01 -12.46
CA SER A 26 12.48 -13.63 -11.66
C SER A 26 13.10 -14.78 -10.87
N HIS A 27 12.97 -14.76 -9.57
CA HIS A 27 13.35 -15.88 -8.72
C HIS A 27 12.18 -16.30 -7.86
N LYS A 28 12.12 -17.58 -7.53
CA LYS A 28 11.16 -18.09 -6.57
C LYS A 28 11.63 -17.70 -5.20
N SER A 29 10.84 -16.93 -4.52
CA SER A 29 11.05 -16.62 -3.11
C SER A 29 9.81 -16.94 -2.31
N ASP A 30 10.00 -17.25 -1.03
CA ASP A 30 8.89 -17.41 -0.13
C ASP A 30 8.29 -16.04 0.18
N LEU A 31 7.00 -15.89 -0.07
CA LEU A 31 6.22 -14.77 0.44
C LEU A 31 5.87 -15.03 1.89
N HIS A 32 6.27 -14.12 2.76
CA HIS A 32 6.02 -14.25 4.18
C HIS A 32 4.91 -13.28 4.62
N PHE A 33 3.93 -13.79 5.34
CA PHE A 33 2.87 -12.98 5.94
C PHE A 33 2.48 -13.50 7.31
N LEU A 34 1.86 -12.65 8.10
CA LEU A 34 1.25 -13.01 9.37
C LEU A 34 -0.26 -13.04 9.22
N MET A 35 -0.91 -13.97 9.90
CA MET A 35 -2.33 -13.89 10.19
C MET A 35 -2.52 -13.57 11.66
N ILE A 36 -3.27 -12.52 11.95
CA ILE A 36 -3.61 -12.12 13.31
C ILE A 36 -5.11 -12.35 13.51
N THR A 37 -5.46 -13.15 14.52
CA THR A 37 -6.84 -13.32 14.96
C THR A 37 -6.97 -12.81 16.39
N MET A 38 -7.65 -11.68 16.57
CA MET A 38 -7.96 -11.09 17.87
C MET A 38 -9.36 -11.50 18.32
N LYS A 39 -9.46 -12.33 19.35
CA LYS A 39 -10.73 -12.75 19.93
C LYS A 39 -11.13 -11.83 21.10
N THR A 40 -12.42 -11.64 21.28
CA THR A 40 -12.97 -10.83 22.39
C THR A 40 -13.80 -11.70 23.35
N ASP A 41 -13.97 -11.22 24.58
CA ASP A 41 -14.84 -11.84 25.59
C ASP A 41 -16.34 -11.77 25.22
N ALA A 42 -16.69 -11.03 24.16
CA ALA A 42 -18.04 -10.94 23.63
C ALA A 42 -18.29 -11.86 22.40
N GLY A 43 -17.33 -12.73 22.04
CA GLY A 43 -17.48 -13.70 20.95
C GLY A 43 -17.25 -13.11 19.55
N VAL A 44 -16.87 -11.84 19.43
CA VAL A 44 -16.46 -11.23 18.15
C VAL A 44 -14.95 -11.42 17.98
N ALA A 45 -14.51 -11.75 16.76
CA ALA A 45 -13.10 -11.85 16.44
C ALA A 45 -12.77 -10.99 15.21
N GLY A 46 -11.70 -10.21 15.27
CA GLY A 46 -11.13 -9.51 14.13
C GLY A 46 -9.98 -10.30 13.53
N VAL A 47 -9.93 -10.37 12.22
CA VAL A 47 -8.90 -11.09 11.48
C VAL A 47 -8.21 -10.15 10.51
N SER A 48 -6.89 -10.23 10.46
CA SER A 48 -6.10 -9.44 9.51
C SER A 48 -4.91 -10.24 8.97
N MET A 49 -4.45 -9.82 7.80
CA MET A 49 -3.15 -10.21 7.25
C MET A 49 -2.12 -9.12 7.57
N GLY A 50 -0.88 -9.51 7.81
CA GLY A 50 0.24 -8.61 8.01
C GLY A 50 1.36 -8.86 7.02
N PHE A 51 1.86 -7.80 6.42
CA PHE A 51 3.06 -7.86 5.59
C PHE A 51 4.28 -8.29 6.45
N ALA A 52 5.03 -9.26 5.99
CA ALA A 52 6.25 -9.74 6.66
C ALA A 52 7.47 -9.79 5.72
N GLY A 53 7.31 -9.42 4.45
CA GLY A 53 8.36 -9.47 3.45
C GLY A 53 8.95 -10.87 3.33
N MET A 54 10.20 -11.04 3.71
CA MET A 54 10.92 -12.32 3.78
C MET A 54 11.32 -12.69 5.24
N GLY A 55 10.70 -12.08 6.23
CA GLY A 55 11.08 -12.16 7.64
C GLY A 55 9.94 -12.60 8.59
N ALA A 56 9.14 -13.63 8.23
CA ALA A 56 8.01 -14.09 9.06
C ALA A 56 8.43 -14.41 10.51
N GLU A 57 9.56 -15.05 10.72
CA GLU A 57 10.05 -15.41 12.05
C GLU A 57 10.33 -14.15 12.90
N MET A 58 10.97 -13.14 12.31
CA MET A 58 11.25 -11.88 12.99
C MET A 58 9.96 -11.12 13.27
N ALA A 59 9.10 -10.96 12.28
CA ALA A 59 7.80 -10.30 12.42
C ALA A 59 6.92 -11.03 13.45
N GLY A 60 6.87 -12.35 13.42
CA GLY A 60 6.14 -13.18 14.38
C GLY A 60 6.71 -13.09 15.79
N SER A 61 8.02 -13.05 15.94
CA SER A 61 8.67 -12.86 17.25
C SER A 61 8.27 -11.50 17.86
N ILE A 62 8.31 -10.42 17.08
CA ILE A 62 7.86 -9.10 17.52
C ILE A 62 6.37 -9.13 17.88
N ALA A 63 5.55 -9.72 17.04
CA ALA A 63 4.11 -9.83 17.27
C ALA A 63 3.80 -10.58 18.57
N ALA A 64 4.46 -11.72 18.82
CA ALA A 64 4.23 -12.54 19.99
C ALA A 64 4.79 -11.94 21.29
N THR A 65 5.97 -11.33 21.24
CA THR A 65 6.67 -10.85 22.44
C THR A 65 6.33 -9.42 22.83
N SER A 66 5.93 -8.58 21.89
CA SER A 66 5.64 -7.15 22.13
C SER A 66 4.17 -6.82 21.96
N LEU A 67 3.55 -7.21 20.85
CA LEU A 67 2.20 -6.74 20.50
C LEU A 67 1.09 -7.58 21.15
N LYS A 68 1.20 -8.89 21.16
CA LYS A 68 0.23 -9.76 21.82
C LYS A 68 0.07 -9.39 23.31
N PRO A 69 1.13 -9.31 24.15
CA PRO A 69 0.99 -8.91 25.54
C PRO A 69 0.51 -7.45 25.70
N PHE A 70 0.85 -6.56 24.74
CA PHE A 70 0.38 -5.18 24.77
C PHE A 70 -1.15 -5.07 24.63
N PHE A 71 -1.78 -5.88 23.76
CA PHE A 71 -3.20 -5.78 23.46
C PHE A 71 -4.09 -6.63 24.37
N LEU A 72 -3.60 -7.73 24.95
CA LEU A 72 -4.40 -8.60 25.80
C LEU A 72 -5.05 -7.82 26.96
N GLY A 73 -6.35 -8.06 27.18
CA GLY A 73 -7.17 -7.41 28.21
C GLY A 73 -7.61 -5.98 27.90
N LYS A 74 -7.17 -5.40 26.77
CA LYS A 74 -7.57 -4.03 26.38
C LYS A 74 -8.93 -4.00 25.68
N ASP A 75 -9.51 -2.79 25.62
CA ASP A 75 -10.75 -2.53 24.90
C ASP A 75 -10.46 -2.34 23.39
N PRO A 76 -11.02 -3.16 22.49
CA PRO A 76 -10.75 -3.03 21.06
C PRO A 76 -11.21 -1.71 20.43
N PHE A 77 -12.09 -0.96 21.11
CA PHE A 77 -12.55 0.33 20.60
C PHE A 77 -11.64 1.51 20.95
N ALA A 78 -10.74 1.35 21.92
CA ALA A 78 -9.84 2.43 22.36
C ALA A 78 -8.61 2.60 21.43
N ARG A 79 -8.81 2.52 20.09
CA ARG A 79 -7.72 2.50 19.08
C ARG A 79 -6.78 3.70 19.17
N GLU A 80 -7.33 4.90 19.35
CA GLU A 80 -6.51 6.12 19.51
C GLU A 80 -5.64 6.07 20.76
N GLN A 81 -6.21 5.58 21.87
CA GLN A 81 -5.45 5.38 23.11
C GLN A 81 -4.33 4.35 22.89
N HIS A 82 -4.63 3.22 22.22
CA HIS A 82 -3.63 2.17 21.94
C HIS A 82 -2.50 2.67 21.07
N TRP A 83 -2.82 3.48 20.04
CA TRP A 83 -1.81 4.10 19.21
C TRP A 83 -0.80 4.93 20.04
N HIS A 84 -1.29 5.82 20.90
CA HIS A 84 -0.44 6.67 21.72
C HIS A 84 0.30 5.91 22.83
N GLU A 85 -0.34 4.92 23.44
CA GLU A 85 0.31 4.06 24.43
C GLU A 85 1.42 3.21 23.80
N PHE A 86 1.17 2.62 22.61
CA PHE A 86 2.15 1.84 21.89
C PHE A 86 3.38 2.67 21.55
N ARG A 87 3.23 3.90 21.09
CA ARG A 87 4.35 4.81 20.80
C ARG A 87 5.24 5.09 22.01
N ARG A 88 4.69 5.06 23.21
CA ARG A 88 5.46 5.17 24.47
C ARG A 88 6.10 3.85 24.87
N TYR A 89 5.34 2.75 24.72
CA TYR A 89 5.75 1.40 25.05
C TYR A 89 6.97 0.95 24.23
N GLU A 90 6.98 1.20 22.91
CA GLU A 90 8.04 0.77 22.01
C GLU A 90 9.33 1.62 22.12
N ARG A 91 9.25 2.84 22.62
CA ARG A 91 10.30 3.86 22.52
C ARG A 91 11.66 3.44 23.08
N HIS A 92 11.70 2.75 24.21
CA HIS A 92 12.95 2.48 24.94
C HIS A 92 13.34 1.00 25.00
N TRP A 93 12.36 0.09 25.03
CA TRP A 93 12.60 -1.29 25.42
C TRP A 93 12.32 -2.33 24.34
N HIS A 94 11.50 -2.01 23.36
CA HIS A 94 11.02 -2.98 22.38
C HIS A 94 11.54 -2.76 20.96
N HIS A 95 11.90 -1.54 20.57
CA HIS A 95 12.33 -1.16 19.22
C HIS A 95 11.46 -1.77 18.12
N THR A 96 10.15 -1.76 18.35
CA THR A 96 9.18 -2.39 17.47
C THR A 96 8.95 -1.47 16.26
N PRO A 97 9.21 -1.93 15.03
CA PRO A 97 8.91 -1.15 13.84
C PRO A 97 7.43 -0.81 13.78
N ILE A 98 7.09 0.40 13.36
CA ILE A 98 5.70 0.88 13.35
C ILE A 98 4.79 0.03 12.44
N TYR A 99 5.31 -0.51 11.36
CA TYR A 99 4.56 -1.40 10.47
C TYR A 99 4.12 -2.71 11.15
N SER A 100 4.84 -3.17 12.17
CA SER A 100 4.43 -4.36 12.93
C SER A 100 3.12 -4.13 13.71
N TYR A 101 2.77 -2.89 14.00
CA TYR A 101 1.49 -2.51 14.63
C TYR A 101 0.30 -2.67 13.67
N GLY A 102 0.52 -2.47 12.36
CA GLY A 102 -0.52 -2.42 11.35
C GLY A 102 -1.51 -3.58 11.38
N PRO A 103 -1.07 -4.85 11.37
CA PRO A 103 -1.98 -5.99 11.39
C PRO A 103 -2.91 -6.01 12.62
N PHE A 104 -2.41 -5.60 13.78
CA PHE A 104 -3.22 -5.51 15.00
C PHE A 104 -4.23 -4.36 14.90
N ASP A 105 -3.85 -3.22 14.37
CA ASP A 105 -4.75 -2.09 14.13
C ASP A 105 -5.87 -2.48 13.15
N ILE A 106 -5.54 -3.17 12.06
CA ILE A 106 -6.51 -3.67 11.08
C ILE A 106 -7.52 -4.62 11.74
N ALA A 107 -7.04 -5.56 12.58
CA ALA A 107 -7.93 -6.47 13.31
C ALA A 107 -8.85 -5.74 14.30
N LEU A 108 -8.39 -4.66 14.94
CA LEU A 108 -9.25 -3.81 15.78
C LEU A 108 -10.34 -3.09 14.97
N TRP A 109 -10.01 -2.64 13.77
CA TRP A 109 -10.98 -2.02 12.87
C TRP A 109 -11.98 -3.03 12.32
N ASP A 110 -11.55 -4.27 12.08
CA ASP A 110 -12.43 -5.37 11.69
C ASP A 110 -13.46 -5.66 12.79
N ILE A 111 -13.02 -5.80 14.07
CA ILE A 111 -13.92 -5.94 15.22
C ILE A 111 -14.95 -4.79 15.26
N ALA A 112 -14.46 -3.56 15.07
CA ALA A 112 -15.34 -2.39 15.14
C ALA A 112 -16.41 -2.39 14.05
N GLY A 113 -16.04 -2.73 12.82
CA GLY A 113 -16.98 -2.83 11.70
C GLY A 113 -17.99 -3.97 11.89
N GLN A 114 -17.52 -5.14 12.39
CA GLN A 114 -18.42 -6.26 12.71
C GLN A 114 -19.43 -5.90 13.79
N VAL A 115 -19.02 -5.23 14.87
CA VAL A 115 -19.91 -4.79 15.93
C VAL A 115 -20.89 -3.72 15.45
N ALA A 116 -20.43 -2.79 14.63
CA ALA A 116 -21.28 -1.75 14.04
C ALA A 116 -22.19 -2.28 12.92
N GLN A 117 -21.96 -3.50 12.42
CA GLN A 117 -22.63 -4.09 11.25
C GLN A 117 -22.48 -3.20 10.00
N LEU A 118 -21.29 -2.59 9.82
CA LEU A 118 -20.96 -1.71 8.71
C LEU A 118 -19.67 -2.18 8.03
N PRO A 119 -19.55 -2.05 6.69
CA PRO A 119 -18.27 -2.16 6.03
C PRO A 119 -17.30 -1.07 6.54
N LEU A 120 -16.00 -1.37 6.55
CA LEU A 120 -14.99 -0.48 7.11
C LEU A 120 -15.04 0.94 6.51
N TYR A 121 -15.21 1.09 5.19
CA TYR A 121 -15.25 2.42 4.57
C TYR A 121 -16.40 3.29 5.08
N GLN A 122 -17.55 2.70 5.38
CA GLN A 122 -18.69 3.42 5.97
C GLN A 122 -18.41 3.82 7.41
N LEU A 123 -17.77 2.96 8.19
CA LEU A 123 -17.35 3.27 9.54
C LEU A 123 -16.31 4.41 9.60
N LEU A 124 -15.46 4.53 8.55
CA LEU A 124 -14.45 5.58 8.41
C LEU A 124 -15.01 6.92 7.90
N GLY A 125 -16.25 6.97 7.38
CA GLY A 125 -16.89 8.22 6.98
C GLY A 125 -17.45 8.26 5.57
N SER A 126 -17.12 7.29 4.70
CA SER A 126 -17.75 7.08 3.38
C SER A 126 -17.79 8.31 2.48
N TYR A 127 -16.71 8.61 1.81
CA TYR A 127 -16.68 9.68 0.80
C TYR A 127 -17.26 9.22 -0.55
N ARG A 128 -16.99 7.95 -0.94
CA ARG A 128 -17.44 7.34 -2.21
C ARG A 128 -17.67 5.84 -2.06
N GLU A 129 -18.38 5.24 -3.02
CA GLU A 129 -18.70 3.80 -3.03
C GLU A 129 -17.84 2.99 -4.01
N LYS A 130 -17.11 3.66 -4.90
CA LYS A 130 -16.17 3.07 -5.85
C LYS A 130 -15.05 4.06 -6.18
N VAL A 131 -13.90 3.54 -6.60
CA VAL A 131 -12.71 4.36 -6.90
C VAL A 131 -12.22 4.02 -8.31
N PRO A 132 -11.92 5.03 -9.17
CA PRO A 132 -11.28 4.76 -10.45
C PRO A 132 -9.92 4.10 -10.22
N THR A 133 -9.58 3.13 -11.06
CA THR A 133 -8.41 2.28 -10.85
C THR A 133 -7.37 2.50 -11.94
N TYR A 134 -6.10 2.63 -11.55
CA TYR A 134 -4.99 2.45 -12.47
C TYR A 134 -4.32 1.10 -12.24
N VAL A 135 -3.68 0.58 -13.29
CA VAL A 135 -2.87 -0.62 -13.17
C VAL A 135 -1.42 -0.24 -12.92
N SER A 136 -0.84 -0.86 -11.90
CA SER A 136 0.59 -0.79 -11.60
C SER A 136 1.28 -2.00 -12.22
N SER A 137 2.26 -1.78 -13.10
CA SER A 137 2.97 -2.88 -13.78
C SER A 137 3.86 -3.66 -12.83
N MET A 138 4.08 -4.92 -13.13
CA MET A 138 5.30 -5.62 -12.71
C MET A 138 6.47 -5.17 -13.60
N TYR A 139 7.70 -5.61 -13.29
CA TYR A 139 8.83 -5.44 -14.20
C TYR A 139 8.62 -6.30 -15.45
N LEU A 140 8.79 -5.70 -16.63
CA LEU A 140 8.63 -6.35 -17.93
C LEU A 140 9.95 -6.42 -18.66
N ASP A 141 10.08 -7.37 -19.61
CA ASP A 141 11.34 -7.69 -20.26
C ASP A 141 11.82 -6.59 -21.20
N THR A 142 10.92 -5.93 -21.90
CA THR A 142 11.28 -4.91 -22.90
C THR A 142 10.44 -3.63 -22.76
N PRO A 143 10.97 -2.47 -23.21
CA PRO A 143 10.20 -1.23 -23.30
C PRO A 143 8.88 -1.35 -24.08
N GLN A 144 8.83 -2.22 -25.10
CA GLN A 144 7.62 -2.44 -25.89
C GLN A 144 6.52 -3.16 -25.10
N ASP A 145 6.90 -4.08 -24.19
CA ASP A 145 5.92 -4.83 -23.38
C ASP A 145 5.12 -3.89 -22.48
N TYR A 146 5.75 -2.83 -21.95
CA TYR A 146 5.03 -1.78 -21.19
C TYR A 146 4.01 -1.04 -22.05
N ALA A 147 4.38 -0.72 -23.28
CA ALA A 147 3.49 -0.01 -24.20
C ALA A 147 2.28 -0.87 -24.61
N ASP A 148 2.52 -2.14 -24.89
CA ASP A 148 1.48 -3.10 -25.24
C ASP A 148 0.53 -3.33 -24.06
N GLN A 149 1.07 -3.46 -22.85
CA GLN A 149 0.30 -3.63 -21.62
C GLN A 149 -0.51 -2.37 -21.29
N ALA A 150 0.07 -1.17 -21.42
CA ALA A 150 -0.64 0.10 -21.20
C ALA A 150 -1.84 0.25 -22.15
N LEU A 151 -1.64 -0.08 -23.43
CA LEU A 151 -2.70 -0.01 -24.45
C LEU A 151 -3.81 -1.04 -24.18
N GLU A 152 -3.45 -2.23 -23.72
CA GLU A 152 -4.42 -3.28 -23.38
C GLU A 152 -5.29 -2.88 -22.19
N PHE A 153 -4.70 -2.37 -21.10
CA PHE A 153 -5.47 -1.92 -19.94
C PHE A 153 -6.31 -0.69 -20.23
N LYS A 154 -5.85 0.21 -21.10
CA LYS A 154 -6.69 1.30 -21.60
C LYS A 154 -7.94 0.76 -22.31
N ARG A 155 -7.80 -0.28 -23.16
CA ARG A 155 -8.94 -0.91 -23.85
C ARG A 155 -9.89 -1.63 -22.89
N GLN A 156 -9.39 -2.14 -21.78
CA GLN A 156 -10.18 -2.78 -20.73
C GLN A 156 -10.96 -1.77 -19.86
N GLY A 157 -10.78 -0.47 -20.05
CA GLY A 157 -11.50 0.58 -19.34
C GLY A 157 -10.82 1.10 -18.08
N PHE A 158 -9.59 0.72 -17.78
CA PHE A 158 -8.83 1.31 -16.68
C PHE A 158 -8.54 2.79 -16.90
N HIS A 159 -8.35 3.53 -15.80
CA HIS A 159 -8.17 4.98 -15.81
C HIS A 159 -6.70 5.44 -15.89
N GLY A 160 -5.77 4.51 -15.78
CA GLY A 160 -4.35 4.82 -15.89
C GLY A 160 -3.45 3.61 -15.84
N TYR A 161 -2.17 3.86 -16.03
CA TYR A 161 -1.12 2.85 -15.98
C TYR A 161 0.15 3.43 -15.37
N LYS A 162 0.67 2.78 -14.33
CA LYS A 162 1.93 3.11 -13.67
C LYS A 162 3.00 2.13 -14.11
N LEU A 163 4.12 2.67 -14.59
CA LEU A 163 5.26 1.89 -15.04
C LEU A 163 6.30 1.78 -13.94
N HIS A 164 6.78 0.54 -13.72
CA HIS A 164 8.04 0.26 -13.04
C HIS A 164 9.08 -0.11 -14.12
N PRO A 165 9.76 0.86 -14.74
CA PRO A 165 10.66 0.59 -15.85
C PRO A 165 11.97 -0.02 -15.37
N PRO A 166 12.81 -0.56 -16.31
CA PRO A 166 14.18 -0.94 -16.00
C PRO A 166 14.98 0.21 -15.37
N GLY A 167 15.98 -0.13 -14.54
CA GLY A 167 16.81 0.88 -13.87
C GLY A 167 17.77 1.64 -14.80
N ASP A 168 17.98 1.21 -16.04
CA ASP A 168 18.76 1.97 -17.03
C ASP A 168 18.00 3.18 -17.54
N PHE A 169 18.65 4.35 -17.52
CA PHE A 169 18.02 5.62 -17.88
C PHE A 169 17.45 5.62 -19.31
N HIS A 170 18.16 5.05 -20.27
CA HIS A 170 17.74 5.09 -21.68
C HIS A 170 16.62 4.09 -21.96
N GLU A 171 16.70 2.90 -21.38
CA GLU A 171 15.64 1.89 -21.47
C GLU A 171 14.35 2.39 -20.80
N ALA A 172 14.45 2.99 -19.61
CA ALA A 172 13.32 3.59 -18.93
C ALA A 172 12.67 4.71 -19.75
N LEU A 173 13.48 5.62 -20.28
CA LEU A 173 12.98 6.71 -21.13
C LEU A 173 12.30 6.20 -22.39
N GLU A 174 12.82 5.13 -23.00
CA GLU A 174 12.19 4.50 -24.16
C GLU A 174 10.84 3.87 -23.78
N ALA A 175 10.74 3.17 -22.64
CA ALA A 175 9.47 2.64 -22.16
C ALA A 175 8.43 3.75 -21.94
N TYR A 176 8.82 4.87 -21.35
CA TYR A 176 7.93 6.03 -21.17
C TYR A 176 7.45 6.61 -22.50
N ARG A 177 8.34 6.75 -23.49
CA ARG A 177 8.00 7.25 -24.83
C ARG A 177 7.06 6.33 -25.58
N LEU A 178 7.34 5.03 -25.56
CA LEU A 178 6.51 4.02 -26.22
C LEU A 178 5.12 3.93 -25.59
N CYS A 179 5.00 3.98 -24.27
CA CYS A 179 3.72 4.00 -23.59
C CYS A 179 2.88 5.23 -24.01
N ARG A 180 3.46 6.45 -24.00
CA ARG A 180 2.74 7.64 -24.43
C ARG A 180 2.33 7.54 -25.91
N ALA A 181 3.22 7.06 -26.77
CA ALA A 181 2.90 6.86 -28.18
C ALA A 181 1.75 5.86 -28.40
N ALA A 182 1.70 4.78 -27.61
CA ALA A 182 0.69 3.74 -27.72
C ALA A 182 -0.69 4.20 -27.22
N VAL A 183 -0.75 4.90 -26.09
CA VAL A 183 -2.03 5.33 -25.50
C VAL A 183 -2.54 6.67 -26.06
N GLY A 184 -1.66 7.48 -26.69
CA GLY A 184 -2.00 8.79 -27.25
C GLY A 184 -2.30 9.85 -26.17
N ASP A 185 -2.81 11.00 -26.61
CA ASP A 185 -3.17 12.14 -25.75
C ASP A 185 -4.62 12.03 -25.29
N ASP A 186 -4.87 11.15 -24.33
CA ASP A 186 -6.19 10.92 -23.76
C ASP A 186 -6.23 11.42 -22.31
N PRO A 187 -6.93 12.52 -22.00
CA PRO A 187 -7.01 13.05 -20.64
C PRO A 187 -7.71 12.10 -19.66
N GLY A 188 -8.49 11.15 -20.16
CA GLY A 188 -9.17 10.13 -19.35
C GLY A 188 -8.28 8.96 -18.92
N PHE A 189 -7.08 8.81 -19.53
CA PHE A 189 -6.13 7.75 -19.20
C PHE A 189 -4.78 8.33 -18.76
N LYS A 190 -4.42 8.15 -17.50
CA LYS A 190 -3.21 8.70 -16.90
C LYS A 190 -2.02 7.75 -17.01
N LEU A 191 -0.86 8.27 -17.39
CA LEU A 191 0.41 7.56 -17.27
C LEU A 191 1.17 8.07 -16.05
N MET A 192 1.66 7.17 -15.21
CA MET A 192 2.44 7.46 -14.02
C MET A 192 3.82 6.80 -14.14
N ALA A 193 4.84 7.47 -13.66
CA ALA A 193 6.21 7.00 -13.69
C ALA A 193 6.70 6.66 -12.29
N ASP A 194 7.18 5.43 -12.09
CA ASP A 194 7.72 4.95 -10.82
C ASP A 194 9.02 4.18 -11.05
N PRO A 195 10.18 4.84 -11.02
CA PRO A 195 11.47 4.19 -11.17
C PRO A 195 11.94 3.45 -9.92
N VAL A 196 11.15 3.41 -8.85
CA VAL A 196 11.50 2.73 -7.58
C VAL A 196 12.90 3.13 -7.08
N THR A 197 13.11 4.42 -6.87
CA THR A 197 14.38 5.02 -6.40
C THR A 197 15.62 4.74 -7.29
N ALA A 198 15.41 4.46 -8.59
CA ALA A 198 16.54 4.09 -9.48
C ALA A 198 17.56 5.19 -9.69
N HIS A 199 17.20 6.46 -9.53
CA HIS A 199 18.14 7.56 -9.71
C HIS A 199 18.94 7.82 -8.45
N THR A 200 20.27 7.80 -8.58
CA THR A 200 21.16 8.06 -7.43
C THR A 200 21.32 9.54 -7.17
N TYR A 201 21.31 10.37 -8.21
CA TYR A 201 21.62 11.80 -8.11
C TYR A 201 20.49 12.68 -8.62
N TYR A 202 20.35 13.84 -7.98
CA TYR A 202 19.34 14.85 -8.33
C TYR A 202 19.34 15.25 -9.81
N ASP A 203 20.51 15.44 -10.43
CA ASP A 203 20.58 15.88 -11.83
C ASP A 203 20.12 14.81 -12.82
N GLU A 204 20.27 13.54 -12.50
CA GLU A 204 19.75 12.42 -13.28
C GLU A 204 18.22 12.37 -13.18
N ALA A 205 17.68 12.41 -11.96
CA ALA A 205 16.23 12.47 -11.73
C ALA A 205 15.59 13.71 -12.37
N LEU A 206 16.26 14.87 -12.29
CA LEU A 206 15.79 16.10 -12.94
C LEU A 206 15.70 15.94 -14.46
N ARG A 207 16.71 15.33 -15.10
CA ARG A 207 16.69 15.09 -16.54
C ARG A 207 15.53 14.15 -16.93
N MET A 208 15.30 13.09 -16.16
CA MET A 208 14.17 12.20 -16.40
C MET A 208 12.83 12.92 -16.21
N GLY A 209 12.67 13.68 -15.13
CA GLY A 209 11.46 14.46 -14.87
C GLY A 209 11.14 15.44 -16.02
N ARG A 210 12.14 16.12 -16.58
CA ARG A 210 11.96 17.00 -17.74
C ARG A 210 11.52 16.25 -19.02
N GLU A 211 11.90 15.00 -19.20
CA GLU A 211 11.38 14.17 -20.30
C GLU A 211 9.94 13.73 -20.03
N LEU A 212 9.61 13.36 -18.77
CA LEU A 212 8.26 12.98 -18.36
C LEU A 212 7.26 14.14 -18.51
N GLU A 213 7.66 15.37 -18.22
CA GLU A 213 6.85 16.58 -18.48
C GLU A 213 6.48 16.72 -19.98
N LYS A 214 7.45 16.52 -20.89
CA LYS A 214 7.20 16.57 -22.35
C LYS A 214 6.26 15.46 -22.82
N LEU A 215 6.23 14.34 -22.08
CA LEU A 215 5.37 13.19 -22.34
C LEU A 215 4.03 13.26 -21.59
N ASP A 216 3.75 14.35 -20.87
CA ASP A 216 2.52 14.56 -20.10
C ASP A 216 2.21 13.42 -19.12
N TYR A 217 3.23 12.98 -18.34
CA TYR A 217 3.03 12.03 -17.27
C TYR A 217 2.36 12.69 -16.06
N TYR A 218 1.52 11.94 -15.35
CA TYR A 218 0.64 12.48 -14.32
C TYR A 218 1.34 12.73 -13.00
N TRP A 219 2.29 11.87 -12.63
CA TRP A 219 3.24 12.09 -11.54
C TRP A 219 4.54 11.32 -11.77
N PHE A 220 5.57 11.72 -11.02
CA PHE A 220 6.86 11.08 -10.95
C PHE A 220 7.06 10.56 -9.52
N GLU A 221 6.91 9.24 -9.33
CA GLU A 221 6.91 8.58 -8.03
C GLU A 221 8.32 8.13 -7.66
N GLU A 222 8.70 8.34 -6.41
CA GLU A 222 9.96 7.92 -5.81
C GLU A 222 11.20 8.04 -6.74
N PRO A 223 11.44 9.20 -7.35
CA PRO A 223 12.56 9.36 -8.28
C PRO A 223 13.93 9.22 -7.64
N LEU A 224 14.03 9.53 -6.34
CA LEU A 224 15.23 9.44 -5.52
C LEU A 224 14.90 8.66 -4.25
N TYR A 225 15.96 8.18 -3.57
CA TYR A 225 15.81 7.50 -2.31
C TYR A 225 15.10 8.37 -1.27
N ASP A 226 14.09 7.81 -0.55
CA ASP A 226 13.17 8.55 0.32
C ASP A 226 13.85 9.35 1.42
N VAL A 227 15.08 9.00 1.81
CA VAL A 227 15.87 9.74 2.79
C VAL A 227 16.61 10.94 2.20
N ASP A 228 16.64 11.10 0.86
CA ASP A 228 17.18 12.29 0.22
C ASP A 228 16.20 13.47 0.25
N PHE A 229 15.98 13.97 1.43
CA PHE A 229 15.11 15.12 1.70
C PHE A 229 15.46 16.34 0.81
N ASN A 230 16.73 16.61 0.60
CA ASN A 230 17.16 17.78 -0.16
C ASN A 230 16.99 17.60 -1.67
N GLY A 231 17.28 16.41 -2.18
CA GLY A 231 17.10 16.07 -3.60
C GLY A 231 15.64 16.12 -4.00
N LEU A 232 14.77 15.44 -3.24
CA LEU A 232 13.34 15.42 -3.48
C LEU A 232 12.73 16.84 -3.44
N ARG A 233 13.04 17.64 -2.39
CA ARG A 233 12.56 19.01 -2.29
C ARG A 233 13.02 19.91 -3.46
N LYS A 234 14.22 19.66 -4.02
CA LYS A 234 14.66 20.38 -5.22
C LYS A 234 13.86 19.95 -6.44
N LEU A 235 13.57 18.64 -6.60
CA LEU A 235 12.76 18.15 -7.71
C LEU A 235 11.35 18.75 -7.67
N THR A 236 10.69 18.74 -6.50
CA THR A 236 9.37 19.37 -6.29
C THR A 236 9.35 20.85 -6.68
N ARG A 237 10.42 21.58 -6.41
CA ARG A 237 10.54 22.99 -6.80
C ARG A 237 10.85 23.19 -8.29
N ASP A 238 11.69 22.33 -8.88
CA ASP A 238 12.31 22.56 -10.19
C ASP A 238 11.57 21.84 -11.33
N LEU A 239 10.63 20.95 -11.03
CA LEU A 239 9.77 20.26 -11.99
C LEU A 239 8.32 20.74 -11.86
N ASP A 240 7.60 20.73 -12.98
CA ASP A 240 6.16 21.00 -13.04
C ASP A 240 5.33 19.72 -12.87
N ILE A 241 5.90 18.53 -13.21
CA ILE A 241 5.30 17.25 -12.93
C ILE A 241 5.31 16.99 -11.40
N PRO A 242 4.16 16.61 -10.79
CA PRO A 242 4.10 16.36 -9.37
C PRO A 242 5.03 15.21 -8.92
N ILE A 243 5.78 15.44 -7.85
CA ILE A 243 6.57 14.43 -7.18
C ILE A 243 5.69 13.69 -6.18
N CYS A 244 5.55 12.38 -6.37
CA CYS A 244 4.82 11.47 -5.50
C CYS A 244 5.81 10.65 -4.68
N GLY A 245 5.53 10.38 -3.40
CA GLY A 245 6.48 9.56 -2.63
C GLY A 245 6.19 9.46 -1.14
N VAL A 246 7.21 9.02 -0.41
CA VAL A 246 7.26 8.73 1.03
C VAL A 246 6.50 7.46 1.44
N GLU A 247 6.25 6.53 0.53
CA GLU A 247 5.48 5.31 0.83
C GLU A 247 6.21 4.37 1.80
N VAL A 248 7.51 4.13 1.61
CA VAL A 248 8.30 3.20 2.44
C VAL A 248 8.94 3.89 3.64
N LEU A 249 8.98 5.22 3.66
CA LEU A 249 9.62 5.99 4.71
C LEU A 249 9.06 5.64 6.10
N ALA A 250 9.92 5.17 7.00
CA ALA A 250 9.54 4.83 8.36
C ALA A 250 9.00 6.05 9.15
N GLY A 251 8.20 5.81 10.19
CA GLY A 251 7.70 6.86 11.10
C GLY A 251 6.25 7.26 10.87
N SER A 252 5.52 6.59 9.95
CA SER A 252 4.09 6.81 9.74
C SER A 252 3.75 8.28 9.41
N HIS A 253 2.62 8.81 9.89
CA HIS A 253 2.22 10.20 9.67
C HIS A 253 3.19 11.24 10.29
N TYR A 254 4.04 10.86 11.24
CA TYR A 254 5.04 11.79 11.81
C TYR A 254 6.13 12.14 10.79
N SER A 255 6.65 11.14 10.07
CA SER A 255 7.62 11.40 9.00
C SER A 255 6.96 12.06 7.78
N ALA A 256 5.72 11.70 7.46
CA ALA A 256 4.95 12.38 6.42
C ALA A 256 4.76 13.88 6.76
N ALA A 257 4.49 14.23 8.02
CA ALA A 257 4.35 15.62 8.45
C ALA A 257 5.59 16.48 8.16
N GLU A 258 6.78 15.94 8.39
CA GLU A 258 8.04 16.64 8.08
C GLU A 258 8.21 16.86 6.58
N ARG A 259 7.82 15.87 5.74
CA ARG A 259 7.92 15.96 4.28
C ARG A 259 6.91 16.95 3.71
N ILE A 260 5.68 16.92 4.21
CA ILE A 260 4.62 17.85 3.85
C ILE A 260 5.04 19.28 4.20
N ALA A 261 5.40 19.55 5.46
CA ALA A 261 5.79 20.87 5.93
C ALA A 261 7.09 21.38 5.25
N GLY A 262 7.96 20.47 4.84
CA GLY A 262 9.21 20.78 4.14
C GLY A 262 9.08 20.99 2.63
N GLY A 263 7.89 20.77 2.05
CA GLY A 263 7.68 20.81 0.58
C GLY A 263 8.56 19.81 -0.16
N VAL A 264 8.60 18.57 0.33
CA VAL A 264 9.50 17.53 -0.20
C VAL A 264 8.83 16.72 -1.29
N VAL A 265 7.51 16.61 -1.25
CA VAL A 265 6.67 15.94 -2.24
C VAL A 265 5.42 16.77 -2.48
N ASP A 266 4.80 16.61 -3.65
CA ASP A 266 3.51 17.21 -4.03
C ASP A 266 2.34 16.28 -3.71
N ILE A 267 2.59 14.96 -3.75
CA ILE A 267 1.61 13.91 -3.47
C ILE A 267 2.21 12.99 -2.42
N VAL A 268 1.46 12.76 -1.34
CA VAL A 268 1.86 11.85 -0.27
C VAL A 268 1.41 10.43 -0.60
N ARG A 269 2.32 9.46 -0.48
CA ARG A 269 1.98 8.03 -0.52
C ARG A 269 1.84 7.49 0.90
N SER A 270 0.85 6.65 1.12
CA SER A 270 0.66 5.94 2.39
C SER A 270 -0.14 4.66 2.16
N ASP A 271 -0.02 3.71 3.07
CA ASP A 271 -0.77 2.45 3.02
C ASP A 271 -1.02 1.88 4.42
N VAL A 272 -1.76 0.78 4.48
CA VAL A 272 -2.01 0.08 5.73
C VAL A 272 -0.88 -0.90 6.08
N SER A 273 -0.03 -1.28 5.13
CA SER A 273 1.01 -2.30 5.28
C SER A 273 2.22 -1.76 6.04
N TRP A 274 2.76 -0.62 5.59
CA TRP A 274 4.05 -0.09 6.08
C TRP A 274 3.91 1.08 7.04
N LYS A 275 2.74 1.73 7.09
CA LYS A 275 2.54 2.93 7.91
C LYS A 275 1.91 2.68 9.27
N GLY A 276 1.52 1.43 9.60
CA GLY A 276 0.96 1.09 10.90
C GLY A 276 -0.56 0.95 10.91
N GLY A 277 -1.15 0.50 9.81
CA GLY A 277 -2.56 0.14 9.69
C GLY A 277 -3.48 1.29 9.27
N VAL A 278 -4.77 1.06 9.41
CA VAL A 278 -5.85 1.99 9.03
C VAL A 278 -5.74 3.32 9.79
N THR A 279 -5.53 3.25 11.12
CA THR A 279 -5.42 4.45 11.97
C THR A 279 -4.32 5.39 11.47
N ALA A 280 -3.18 4.85 11.09
CA ALA A 280 -2.03 5.63 10.63
C ALA A 280 -2.23 6.20 9.22
N LEU A 281 -2.79 5.40 8.30
CA LEU A 281 -3.13 5.87 6.96
C LEU A 281 -4.14 7.01 7.01
N MET A 282 -5.23 6.88 7.79
CA MET A 282 -6.23 7.93 7.93
C MET A 282 -5.64 9.23 8.53
N LYS A 283 -4.72 9.12 9.51
CA LYS A 283 -4.00 10.30 10.05
C LYS A 283 -3.13 10.96 8.98
N THR A 284 -2.45 10.18 8.13
CA THR A 284 -1.63 10.72 7.03
C THR A 284 -2.51 11.42 5.98
N ALA A 285 -3.61 10.81 5.58
CA ALA A 285 -4.53 11.37 4.59
C ALA A 285 -5.16 12.69 5.06
N HIS A 286 -5.67 12.75 6.29
CA HIS A 286 -6.25 13.97 6.85
C HIS A 286 -5.19 15.07 7.06
N LEU A 287 -3.96 14.70 7.39
CA LEU A 287 -2.86 15.66 7.47
C LEU A 287 -2.55 16.25 6.08
N ALA A 288 -2.44 15.43 5.03
CA ALA A 288 -2.23 15.88 3.67
C ALA A 288 -3.40 16.78 3.19
N GLU A 289 -4.64 16.39 3.47
CA GLU A 289 -5.83 17.17 3.17
C GLU A 289 -5.77 18.57 3.79
N ALA A 290 -5.36 18.68 5.06
CA ALA A 290 -5.23 19.97 5.75
C ALA A 290 -4.19 20.91 5.10
N PHE A 291 -3.24 20.37 4.34
CA PHE A 291 -2.28 21.11 3.53
C PHE A 291 -2.72 21.29 2.06
N GLY A 292 -3.93 20.85 1.69
CA GLY A 292 -4.42 20.88 0.32
C GLY A 292 -3.72 19.88 -0.62
N MET A 293 -3.14 18.83 -0.08
CA MET A 293 -2.37 17.82 -0.83
C MET A 293 -3.16 16.54 -1.03
N ARG A 294 -2.89 15.87 -2.15
CA ARG A 294 -3.35 14.49 -2.37
C ARG A 294 -2.61 13.51 -1.45
N CYS A 295 -3.32 12.43 -1.09
CA CYS A 295 -2.75 11.26 -0.43
C CYS A 295 -3.16 10.03 -1.26
N GLU A 296 -2.33 9.63 -2.19
CA GLU A 296 -2.58 8.45 -3.01
C GLU A 296 -2.17 7.20 -2.26
N VAL A 297 -3.10 6.25 -2.18
CA VAL A 297 -2.89 5.03 -1.40
C VAL A 297 -2.07 4.04 -2.21
N HIS A 298 -0.94 3.63 -1.63
CA HIS A 298 -0.07 2.59 -2.20
C HIS A 298 -0.66 1.20 -1.97
N THR A 299 -0.42 0.28 -2.89
CA THR A 299 -0.77 -1.13 -2.73
C THR A 299 0.47 -2.03 -2.71
N THR A 300 0.30 -3.20 -2.11
CA THR A 300 1.32 -4.25 -2.08
C THR A 300 0.85 -5.47 -2.90
N ILE A 301 1.53 -6.59 -2.75
CA ILE A 301 1.17 -7.85 -3.41
C ILE A 301 0.19 -8.72 -2.58
N TYR A 302 -0.29 -8.22 -1.44
CA TYR A 302 -1.13 -8.98 -0.51
C TYR A 302 -2.60 -8.56 -0.62
N PRO A 303 -3.46 -9.36 -1.27
CA PRO A 303 -4.81 -8.95 -1.65
C PRO A 303 -5.73 -8.61 -0.47
N ALA A 304 -5.51 -9.22 0.69
CA ALA A 304 -6.26 -8.84 1.89
C ALA A 304 -5.94 -7.40 2.35
N LEU A 305 -4.69 -6.96 2.21
CA LEU A 305 -4.28 -5.59 2.51
C LEU A 305 -4.82 -4.59 1.47
N GLU A 306 -4.93 -5.02 0.21
CA GLU A 306 -5.52 -4.21 -0.88
C GLU A 306 -7.00 -3.92 -0.63
N ILE A 307 -7.74 -4.89 -0.09
CA ILE A 307 -9.13 -4.67 0.31
C ILE A 307 -9.19 -3.60 1.42
N VAL A 308 -8.30 -3.63 2.40
CA VAL A 308 -8.24 -2.64 3.47
C VAL A 308 -7.84 -1.26 2.93
N ASN A 309 -6.86 -1.20 2.03
CA ASN A 309 -6.48 0.03 1.33
C ASN A 309 -7.66 0.61 0.53
N LEU A 310 -8.42 -0.22 -0.19
CA LEU A 310 -9.61 0.20 -0.93
C LEU A 310 -10.69 0.80 -0.03
N HIS A 311 -10.93 0.21 1.14
CA HIS A 311 -11.82 0.82 2.13
C HIS A 311 -11.35 2.22 2.54
N CYS A 312 -10.05 2.41 2.73
CA CYS A 312 -9.49 3.74 3.05
C CYS A 312 -9.64 4.71 1.87
N CYS A 313 -9.36 4.28 0.63
CA CYS A 313 -9.59 5.10 -0.59
C CYS A 313 -11.05 5.57 -0.70
N CYS A 314 -12.00 4.69 -0.33
CA CYS A 314 -13.42 5.04 -0.34
C CYS A 314 -13.82 6.01 0.79
N ALA A 315 -13.02 6.14 1.84
CA ALA A 315 -13.32 6.97 3.00
C ALA A 315 -12.72 8.39 2.93
N ILE A 316 -11.66 8.61 2.13
CA ILE A 316 -10.94 9.89 2.04
C ILE A 316 -11.24 10.64 0.74
N ALA A 317 -11.27 11.97 0.83
CA ALA A 317 -11.58 12.83 -0.31
C ALA A 317 -10.37 13.07 -1.24
N ASN A 318 -9.17 13.04 -0.69
CA ASN A 318 -7.92 13.44 -1.33
C ASN A 318 -7.10 12.27 -1.91
N CYS A 319 -7.72 11.12 -2.17
CA CYS A 319 -7.18 10.02 -2.97
C CYS A 319 -7.99 9.95 -4.28
N GLU A 320 -7.33 9.99 -5.42
CA GLU A 320 -8.02 9.96 -6.72
C GLU A 320 -8.24 8.56 -7.24
N PHE A 321 -7.26 7.67 -7.03
CA PHE A 321 -7.24 6.34 -7.64
C PHE A 321 -7.06 5.23 -6.62
N PHE A 322 -7.54 4.05 -7.00
CA PHE A 322 -7.08 2.80 -6.42
C PHE A 322 -5.98 2.22 -7.30
N GLU A 323 -4.88 1.79 -6.71
CA GLU A 323 -3.79 1.10 -7.38
C GLU A 323 -4.07 -0.40 -7.45
N ALA A 324 -4.04 -0.99 -8.64
CA ALA A 324 -4.17 -2.43 -8.83
C ALA A 324 -2.89 -3.01 -9.43
N LEU A 325 -2.23 -3.89 -8.71
CA LEU A 325 -1.04 -4.60 -9.20
C LEU A 325 -1.47 -5.80 -10.05
N ILE A 326 -1.58 -5.61 -11.35
CA ILE A 326 -2.08 -6.59 -12.31
C ILE A 326 -1.09 -6.72 -13.50
N PRO A 327 -0.94 -7.90 -14.13
CA PRO A 327 -1.45 -9.20 -13.72
C PRO A 327 -0.69 -9.75 -12.52
N SER A 328 -1.40 -10.43 -11.62
CA SER A 328 -0.78 -11.05 -10.45
C SER A 328 -1.45 -12.37 -10.12
N SER A 329 -0.66 -13.43 -10.03
CA SER A 329 -1.10 -14.73 -9.50
C SER A 329 -1.49 -14.62 -8.02
N LEU A 330 -1.11 -13.53 -7.36
CA LEU A 330 -1.30 -13.29 -5.94
C LEU A 330 -2.66 -12.66 -5.59
N LEU A 331 -3.48 -12.30 -6.58
CA LEU A 331 -4.79 -11.64 -6.35
C LEU A 331 -5.74 -12.41 -5.41
N THR A 332 -5.53 -13.72 -5.22
CA THR A 332 -6.34 -14.56 -4.34
C THR A 332 -5.55 -15.17 -3.18
N LEU A 333 -4.33 -14.70 -2.91
CA LEU A 333 -3.49 -15.23 -1.83
C LEU A 333 -4.22 -15.14 -0.47
N GLY A 334 -4.69 -16.29 0.04
CA GLY A 334 -5.35 -16.40 1.34
C GLY A 334 -6.76 -15.81 1.44
N ILE A 335 -7.37 -15.40 0.31
CA ILE A 335 -8.75 -14.88 0.27
C ILE A 335 -9.55 -15.50 -0.90
N LYS A 336 -10.89 -15.50 -0.78
CA LYS A 336 -11.82 -16.02 -1.80
C LYS A 336 -12.49 -14.92 -2.61
N ASN A 337 -12.51 -13.69 -2.10
CA ASN A 337 -13.17 -12.54 -2.72
C ASN A 337 -12.17 -11.40 -2.99
N PRO A 338 -11.34 -11.50 -4.06
CA PRO A 338 -10.41 -10.42 -4.42
C PRO A 338 -11.15 -9.11 -4.72
N VAL A 339 -10.41 -8.00 -4.79
CA VAL A 339 -10.96 -6.71 -5.18
C VAL A 339 -11.72 -6.84 -6.49
N HIS A 340 -12.98 -6.43 -6.48
CA HIS A 340 -13.81 -6.39 -7.68
C HIS A 340 -13.57 -5.09 -8.44
N ILE A 341 -13.11 -5.20 -9.69
CA ILE A 341 -12.98 -4.07 -10.62
C ILE A 341 -14.01 -4.27 -11.73
N ASP A 342 -14.89 -3.29 -11.95
CA ASP A 342 -15.93 -3.38 -12.95
C ASP A 342 -15.41 -3.09 -14.38
N ALA A 343 -16.25 -3.29 -15.39
CA ALA A 343 -15.89 -3.08 -16.79
C ALA A 343 -15.60 -1.61 -17.14
N GLU A 344 -15.92 -0.68 -16.26
CA GLU A 344 -15.61 0.75 -16.38
C GLU A 344 -14.31 1.13 -15.64
N GLY A 345 -13.59 0.14 -15.10
CA GLY A 345 -12.31 0.33 -14.41
C GLY A 345 -12.43 0.88 -12.99
N TYR A 346 -13.56 0.70 -12.31
CA TYR A 346 -13.73 1.11 -10.91
C TYR A 346 -13.59 -0.07 -9.96
N ALA A 347 -12.81 0.10 -8.91
CA ALA A 347 -12.71 -0.82 -7.80
C ALA A 347 -13.84 -0.59 -6.78
N HIS A 348 -14.46 -1.68 -6.32
CA HIS A 348 -15.58 -1.69 -5.38
C HIS A 348 -15.17 -2.35 -4.06
N PRO A 349 -15.31 -1.67 -2.89
CA PRO A 349 -15.03 -2.27 -1.60
C PRO A 349 -16.08 -3.33 -1.27
N PRO A 350 -15.70 -4.43 -0.57
CA PRO A 350 -16.67 -5.38 -0.05
C PRO A 350 -17.73 -4.74 0.82
N GLN A 351 -18.98 -5.23 0.73
CA GLN A 351 -20.11 -4.67 1.47
C GLN A 351 -20.40 -5.41 2.79
N GLY A 352 -19.62 -6.42 3.13
CA GLY A 352 -19.73 -7.16 4.40
C GLY A 352 -19.28 -6.31 5.59
N ALA A 353 -19.81 -6.60 6.78
CA ALA A 353 -19.40 -5.94 8.02
C ALA A 353 -17.90 -6.16 8.31
N GLY A 354 -17.24 -5.15 8.85
CA GLY A 354 -15.79 -5.18 9.05
C GLY A 354 -15.03 -4.99 7.75
N LEU A 355 -14.02 -5.81 7.52
CA LEU A 355 -13.24 -5.81 6.28
C LEU A 355 -13.98 -6.45 5.10
N GLY A 356 -15.03 -7.25 5.36
CA GLY A 356 -15.76 -7.98 4.33
C GLY A 356 -14.91 -9.02 3.58
N ILE A 357 -13.79 -9.47 4.18
CA ILE A 357 -12.88 -10.44 3.58
C ILE A 357 -13.40 -11.87 3.83
N GLU A 358 -13.47 -12.66 2.77
CA GLU A 358 -13.72 -14.09 2.84
C GLU A 358 -12.37 -14.84 2.84
N TRP A 359 -11.93 -15.24 4.03
CA TRP A 359 -10.64 -15.91 4.21
C TRP A 359 -10.64 -17.33 3.63
N ASP A 360 -9.58 -17.68 2.92
CA ASP A 360 -9.30 -19.06 2.51
C ASP A 360 -8.49 -19.78 3.59
N TRP A 361 -9.21 -20.30 4.58
CA TRP A 361 -8.56 -20.97 5.71
C TRP A 361 -7.81 -22.24 5.32
N ASP A 362 -8.22 -22.95 4.28
CA ASP A 362 -7.51 -24.14 3.78
C ASP A 362 -6.13 -23.73 3.23
N PHE A 363 -6.09 -22.64 2.47
CA PHE A 363 -4.83 -22.07 2.00
C PHE A 363 -3.96 -21.58 3.17
N ILE A 364 -4.54 -20.82 4.10
CA ILE A 364 -3.83 -20.23 5.25
C ILE A 364 -3.25 -21.34 6.14
N GLU A 365 -4.00 -22.40 6.41
CA GLU A 365 -3.52 -23.54 7.20
C GLU A 365 -2.36 -24.24 6.52
N ASN A 366 -2.43 -24.46 5.21
CA ASN A 366 -1.35 -25.08 4.43
C ASN A 366 -0.09 -24.19 4.38
N ALA A 367 -0.24 -22.87 4.35
CA ALA A 367 0.87 -21.90 4.37
C ALA A 367 1.44 -21.68 5.79
N THR A 368 0.73 -22.12 6.86
CA THR A 368 1.15 -21.88 8.24
C THR A 368 2.35 -22.74 8.61
N VAL A 369 3.46 -22.11 8.97
CA VAL A 369 4.69 -22.78 9.45
C VAL A 369 4.81 -22.78 10.97
N ALA A 370 4.14 -21.86 11.66
CA ALA A 370 4.08 -21.81 13.13
C ALA A 370 2.85 -21.05 13.61
N VAL A 371 2.39 -21.37 14.83
CA VAL A 371 1.34 -20.65 15.56
C VAL A 371 1.90 -20.20 16.90
N LEU A 372 1.72 -18.90 17.27
CA LEU A 372 2.30 -18.24 18.45
C LEU A 372 1.23 -17.66 19.38
#